data_8131030d5448ce9b6fe2b4e6a529ae45
#
_entry.id   8131030d5448ce9b6fe2b4e6a529ae45
#
_cell.length_a   1.000
_cell.length_b   1.000
_cell.length_c   1.000
_cell.angle_alpha   90.00
_cell.angle_beta   90.00
_cell.angle_gamma   90.00
#
_symmetry.space_group_name_H-M   'P 1'
#
loop_
_entity.id
_entity.type
_entity.pdbx_description
1 polymer ?
#
loop_
_entity_poly.entity_id
_entity_poly.type
_entity_poly.pdbx_seq_one_letter_code
_entity_poly.pdbx_strand_id
1 'polypeptide(L)'
;MLISGLNKTTLLDYPGRVAATVFTGGCNFRCPFCHNGGLVLSPLTQEHYTEEDILGFLKKRKHILSGVCITGGEPTIQQDLPDFIRKIKELGLAVKLDTNGSHPHMLEELIGKKQIDYVAMDIKNVPGKYQETTGLAEEGAYAEASDNAFPVKAVQQSVELLKNSGIPYEFRTTVVKEFHTQQVLQEICIWIAGSPAYYLQQFE
;
A
#
# COMPACT_ATOMS: atom_id res chain seq x y z
N MET A 1 -4.94 -13.04 -8.64
CA MET A 1 -4.07 -12.16 -7.80
C MET A 1 -2.98 -13.00 -7.15
N LEU A 2 -1.75 -12.48 -7.08
CA LEU A 2 -0.65 -13.16 -6.37
C LEU A 2 -0.73 -12.83 -4.88
N ILE A 3 -1.15 -13.80 -4.06
CA ILE A 3 -1.25 -13.67 -2.61
C ILE A 3 -0.12 -14.49 -1.98
N SER A 4 0.79 -13.82 -1.29
CA SER A 4 2.03 -14.40 -0.75
C SER A 4 2.09 -14.45 0.77
N GLY A 5 0.98 -14.17 1.45
CA GLY A 5 0.93 -14.29 2.90
C GLY A 5 -0.43 -13.94 3.49
N LEU A 6 -0.70 -14.51 4.67
CA LEU A 6 -1.90 -14.25 5.45
C LEU A 6 -1.57 -14.18 6.94
N ASN A 7 -1.76 -13.00 7.54
CA ASN A 7 -1.87 -12.88 8.99
C ASN A 7 -3.35 -13.03 9.38
N LYS A 8 -3.65 -14.10 10.09
CA LYS A 8 -5.04 -14.51 10.38
C LYS A 8 -5.77 -13.58 11.34
N THR A 9 -5.05 -12.80 12.15
CA THR A 9 -5.66 -11.85 13.10
C THR A 9 -4.65 -10.77 13.47
N THR A 10 -5.03 -9.53 13.31
CA THR A 10 -4.25 -8.36 13.72
C THR A 10 -5.15 -7.34 14.43
N LEU A 11 -4.55 -6.63 15.39
CA LEU A 11 -5.15 -5.47 16.07
C LEU A 11 -4.42 -4.16 15.71
N LEU A 12 -3.37 -4.26 14.88
CA LEU A 12 -2.49 -3.14 14.56
C LEU A 12 -2.68 -2.64 13.13
N ASP A 13 -2.89 -3.56 12.17
CA ASP A 13 -2.85 -3.21 10.75
C ASP A 13 -4.09 -2.46 10.27
N TYR A 14 -5.19 -2.49 11.02
CA TYR A 14 -6.40 -1.73 10.69
C TYR A 14 -6.90 -0.97 11.92
N PRO A 15 -6.78 0.37 11.96
CA PRO A 15 -7.19 1.17 13.11
C PRO A 15 -8.64 0.90 13.56
N GLY A 16 -8.81 0.56 14.84
CA GLY A 16 -10.13 0.35 15.46
C GLY A 16 -10.85 -0.94 15.05
N ARG A 17 -10.17 -1.89 14.36
CA ARG A 17 -10.78 -3.15 13.91
C ARG A 17 -9.96 -4.37 14.27
N VAL A 18 -10.65 -5.47 14.55
CA VAL A 18 -10.03 -6.80 14.51
C VAL A 18 -10.01 -7.23 13.05
N ALA A 19 -8.84 -7.35 12.45
CA ALA A 19 -8.70 -7.60 11.03
C ALA A 19 -7.82 -8.82 10.73
N ALA A 20 -7.89 -9.31 9.50
CA ALA A 20 -6.87 -10.16 8.90
C ALA A 20 -6.03 -9.31 7.95
N THR A 21 -4.75 -9.69 7.75
CA THR A 21 -3.88 -9.01 6.80
C THR A 21 -3.50 -9.95 5.66
N VAL A 22 -3.81 -9.55 4.44
CA VAL A 22 -3.48 -10.27 3.21
C VAL A 22 -2.29 -9.58 2.55
N PHE A 23 -1.23 -10.34 2.30
CA PHE A 23 -0.01 -9.83 1.69
C PHE A 23 0.04 -10.21 0.21
N THR A 24 0.13 -9.23 -0.67
CA THR A 24 0.32 -9.43 -2.12
C THR A 24 1.80 -9.59 -2.46
N GLY A 25 2.11 -10.39 -3.46
CA GLY A 25 3.46 -10.54 -3.99
C GLY A 25 3.75 -9.55 -5.13
N GLY A 26 5.02 -9.15 -5.22
CA GLY A 26 5.49 -8.19 -6.22
C GLY A 26 5.28 -6.73 -5.81
N CYS A 27 6.16 -5.88 -6.30
CA CYS A 27 6.10 -4.43 -6.12
C CYS A 27 6.78 -3.76 -7.31
N ASN A 28 6.34 -2.58 -7.65
CA ASN A 28 6.98 -1.74 -8.67
C ASN A 28 8.11 -0.85 -8.10
N PHE A 29 8.33 -0.84 -6.78
CA PHE A 29 9.50 -0.21 -6.14
C PHE A 29 10.51 -1.25 -5.69
N ARG A 30 11.77 -0.82 -5.47
CA ARG A 30 12.90 -1.64 -4.99
C ARG A 30 13.60 -0.95 -3.81
N CYS A 31 12.80 -0.41 -2.86
CA CYS A 31 13.33 0.31 -1.71
C CYS A 31 14.37 -0.54 -0.96
N PRO A 32 15.60 -0.04 -0.72
CA PRO A 32 16.65 -0.82 -0.07
C PRO A 32 16.34 -1.20 1.38
N PHE A 33 15.40 -0.49 2.01
CA PHE A 33 14.91 -0.75 3.37
C PHE A 33 13.52 -1.42 3.38
N CYS A 34 13.20 -2.22 2.37
CA CYS A 34 11.91 -2.90 2.30
C CYS A 34 11.81 -4.00 3.36
N HIS A 35 10.87 -3.87 4.33
CA HIS A 35 10.59 -4.92 5.31
C HIS A 35 10.08 -6.22 4.66
N ASN A 36 9.42 -6.10 3.51
CA ASN A 36 8.85 -7.21 2.76
C ASN A 36 9.72 -7.62 1.56
N GLY A 37 11.05 -7.51 1.67
CA GLY A 37 11.99 -7.75 0.57
C GLY A 37 11.78 -9.10 -0.12
N GLY A 38 11.46 -10.16 0.62
CA GLY A 38 11.14 -11.47 0.06
C GLY A 38 9.91 -11.47 -0.84
N LEU A 39 8.86 -10.73 -0.47
CA LEU A 39 7.63 -10.60 -1.27
C LEU A 39 7.85 -9.78 -2.55
N VAL A 40 8.87 -8.91 -2.55
CA VAL A 40 9.17 -8.00 -3.66
C VAL A 40 10.15 -8.64 -4.66
N LEU A 41 11.26 -9.21 -4.15
CA LEU A 41 12.35 -9.69 -4.98
C LEU A 41 12.15 -11.13 -5.46
N SER A 42 11.47 -11.95 -4.67
CA SER A 42 11.27 -13.37 -4.95
C SER A 42 9.83 -13.81 -4.61
N PRO A 43 8.81 -13.15 -5.17
CA PRO A 43 7.43 -13.40 -4.78
C PRO A 43 6.99 -14.84 -5.04
N LEU A 44 7.52 -15.48 -6.11
CA LEU A 44 7.16 -16.86 -6.49
C LEU A 44 7.78 -17.94 -5.58
N THR A 45 8.74 -17.58 -4.73
CA THR A 45 9.35 -18.53 -3.76
C THR A 45 8.68 -18.47 -2.38
N GLN A 46 7.76 -17.55 -2.19
CA GLN A 46 7.01 -17.41 -0.96
C GLN A 46 5.85 -18.41 -0.89
N GLU A 47 5.26 -18.54 0.28
CA GLU A 47 3.99 -19.26 0.45
C GLU A 47 2.91 -18.62 -0.42
N HIS A 48 2.11 -19.44 -1.09
CA HIS A 48 1.04 -18.97 -1.96
C HIS A 48 -0.32 -19.39 -1.44
N TYR A 49 -1.25 -18.44 -1.49
CA TYR A 49 -2.65 -18.67 -1.19
C TYR A 49 -3.49 -18.42 -2.43
N THR A 50 -4.50 -19.26 -2.65
CA THR A 50 -5.54 -18.96 -3.65
C THR A 50 -6.53 -17.93 -3.10
N GLU A 51 -7.25 -17.25 -3.98
CA GLU A 51 -8.36 -16.39 -3.53
C GLU A 51 -9.40 -17.18 -2.74
N GLU A 52 -9.68 -18.42 -3.16
CA GLU A 52 -10.61 -19.32 -2.49
C GLU A 52 -10.19 -19.65 -1.06
N ASP A 53 -8.90 -19.86 -0.82
CA ASP A 53 -8.36 -20.11 0.52
C ASP A 53 -8.61 -18.91 1.44
N ILE A 54 -8.29 -17.70 0.95
CA ILE A 54 -8.51 -16.47 1.71
C ILE A 54 -9.98 -16.22 1.96
N LEU A 55 -10.82 -16.27 0.92
CA LEU A 55 -12.26 -16.03 1.07
C LEU A 55 -12.92 -17.10 1.95
N GLY A 56 -12.50 -18.35 1.83
CA GLY A 56 -12.96 -19.45 2.69
C GLY A 56 -12.59 -19.23 4.16
N PHE A 57 -11.38 -18.75 4.43
CA PHE A 57 -10.93 -18.36 5.76
C PHE A 57 -11.76 -17.17 6.30
N LEU A 58 -11.89 -16.09 5.54
CA LEU A 58 -12.64 -14.90 5.93
C LEU A 58 -14.11 -15.23 6.21
N LYS A 59 -14.75 -16.03 5.37
CA LYS A 59 -16.14 -16.49 5.58
C LYS A 59 -16.33 -17.23 6.89
N LYS A 60 -15.39 -18.10 7.27
CA LYS A 60 -15.42 -18.83 8.56
C LYS A 60 -15.20 -17.92 9.77
N ARG A 61 -14.51 -16.78 9.59
CA ARG A 61 -14.09 -15.88 10.68
C ARG A 61 -14.83 -14.55 10.72
N LYS A 62 -15.78 -14.27 9.83
CA LYS A 62 -16.49 -13.00 9.71
C LYS A 62 -17.30 -12.59 10.98
N HIS A 63 -17.52 -13.50 11.91
CA HIS A 63 -18.16 -13.21 13.18
C HIS A 63 -17.18 -12.66 14.25
N ILE A 64 -15.86 -12.75 13.98
CA ILE A 64 -14.79 -12.21 14.83
C ILE A 64 -14.13 -11.03 14.12
N LEU A 65 -13.81 -11.20 12.82
CA LEU A 65 -13.15 -10.17 12.01
C LEU A 65 -14.17 -9.11 11.62
N SER A 66 -13.78 -7.85 11.73
CA SER A 66 -14.54 -6.69 11.25
C SER A 66 -13.90 -6.03 10.03
N GLY A 67 -12.70 -6.46 9.62
CA GLY A 67 -12.01 -5.91 8.46
C GLY A 67 -10.90 -6.80 7.92
N VAL A 68 -10.40 -6.38 6.76
CA VAL A 68 -9.21 -6.96 6.09
C VAL A 68 -8.29 -5.82 5.72
N CYS A 69 -7.00 -5.94 6.03
CA CYS A 69 -5.95 -5.10 5.51
C CYS A 69 -5.32 -5.80 4.30
N ILE A 70 -5.22 -5.13 3.17
CA ILE A 70 -4.52 -5.62 1.97
C ILE A 70 -3.23 -4.81 1.85
N THR A 71 -2.10 -5.50 1.86
CA THR A 71 -0.75 -4.94 1.91
C THR A 71 0.23 -5.88 1.18
N GLY A 72 1.51 -5.87 1.51
CA GLY A 72 2.52 -6.82 1.03
C GLY A 72 3.62 -6.16 0.22
N GLY A 73 3.71 -6.43 -1.08
CA GLY A 73 4.48 -5.64 -2.04
C GLY A 73 3.72 -4.34 -2.36
N GLU A 74 3.20 -4.23 -3.58
CA GLU A 74 2.25 -3.15 -3.92
C GLU A 74 0.94 -3.77 -4.44
N PRO A 75 -0.16 -3.71 -3.66
CA PRO A 75 -1.42 -4.30 -4.09
C PRO A 75 -1.99 -3.71 -5.39
N THR A 76 -1.79 -2.42 -5.63
CA THR A 76 -2.38 -1.72 -6.78
C THR A 76 -1.78 -2.08 -8.14
N ILE A 77 -0.69 -2.86 -8.18
CA ILE A 77 -0.19 -3.44 -9.45
C ILE A 77 -1.00 -4.65 -9.91
N GLN A 78 -1.82 -5.23 -9.02
CA GLN A 78 -2.64 -6.41 -9.31
C GLN A 78 -3.92 -5.98 -10.03
N GLN A 79 -4.09 -6.36 -11.30
CA GLN A 79 -5.25 -5.94 -12.10
C GLN A 79 -6.58 -6.48 -11.58
N ASP A 80 -6.56 -7.62 -10.91
CA ASP A 80 -7.71 -8.31 -10.33
C ASP A 80 -8.02 -7.89 -8.88
N LEU A 81 -7.28 -6.91 -8.32
CA LEU A 81 -7.49 -6.36 -6.98
C LEU A 81 -8.93 -5.87 -6.74
N PRO A 82 -9.59 -5.11 -7.66
CA PRO A 82 -10.95 -4.65 -7.45
C PRO A 82 -11.97 -5.79 -7.29
N ASP A 83 -11.81 -6.87 -8.06
CA ASP A 83 -12.70 -8.03 -7.97
C ASP A 83 -12.50 -8.80 -6.66
N PHE A 84 -11.27 -8.94 -6.20
CA PHE A 84 -10.97 -9.57 -4.92
C PHE A 84 -11.55 -8.75 -3.76
N ILE A 85 -11.37 -7.44 -3.76
CA ILE A 85 -11.94 -6.55 -2.75
C ILE A 85 -13.48 -6.64 -2.75
N ARG A 86 -14.12 -6.64 -3.92
CA ARG A 86 -15.57 -6.80 -4.02
C ARG A 86 -16.06 -8.07 -3.31
N LYS A 87 -15.38 -9.21 -3.53
CA LYS A 87 -15.71 -10.48 -2.85
C LYS A 87 -15.56 -10.38 -1.32
N ILE A 88 -14.56 -9.65 -0.83
CA ILE A 88 -14.39 -9.39 0.62
C ILE A 88 -15.54 -8.51 1.14
N LYS A 89 -15.90 -7.46 0.41
CA LYS A 89 -17.02 -6.58 0.79
C LYS A 89 -18.37 -7.32 0.84
N GLU A 90 -18.60 -8.30 -0.05
CA GLU A 90 -19.78 -9.16 -0.05
C GLU A 90 -19.89 -10.03 1.23
N LEU A 91 -18.77 -10.30 1.92
CA LEU A 91 -18.78 -10.94 3.24
C LEU A 91 -19.17 -10.00 4.39
N GLY A 92 -19.34 -8.70 4.12
CA GLY A 92 -19.64 -7.67 5.11
C GLY A 92 -18.43 -7.14 5.87
N LEU A 93 -17.21 -7.39 5.37
CA LEU A 93 -15.96 -6.92 5.99
C LEU A 93 -15.53 -5.57 5.41
N ALA A 94 -15.00 -4.71 6.28
CA ALA A 94 -14.37 -3.47 5.83
C ALA A 94 -12.98 -3.76 5.23
N VAL A 95 -12.55 -2.95 4.27
CA VAL A 95 -11.26 -3.13 3.60
C VAL A 95 -10.38 -1.90 3.80
N LYS A 96 -9.17 -2.12 4.32
CA LYS A 96 -8.06 -1.15 4.35
C LYS A 96 -7.07 -1.53 3.26
N LEU A 97 -6.63 -0.54 2.52
CA LEU A 97 -5.57 -0.68 1.52
C LEU A 97 -4.31 0.04 2.00
N ASP A 98 -3.20 -0.70 2.02
CA ASP A 98 -1.86 -0.13 2.16
C ASP A 98 -1.25 -0.02 0.76
N THR A 99 -0.72 1.15 0.40
CA THR A 99 -0.19 1.40 -0.94
C THR A 99 0.99 2.36 -0.93
N ASN A 100 1.86 2.25 -1.92
CA ASN A 100 2.93 3.21 -2.17
C ASN A 100 2.47 4.43 -3.00
N GLY A 101 1.21 4.44 -3.42
CA GLY A 101 0.57 5.54 -4.15
C GLY A 101 0.98 5.69 -5.61
N SER A 102 1.69 4.72 -6.19
CA SER A 102 2.17 4.81 -7.58
C SER A 102 1.10 4.56 -8.66
N HIS A 103 -0.11 4.14 -8.27
CA HIS A 103 -1.22 3.86 -9.19
C HIS A 103 -2.47 4.68 -8.84
N PRO A 104 -2.46 6.00 -9.08
CA PRO A 104 -3.57 6.89 -8.72
C PRO A 104 -4.91 6.49 -9.37
N HIS A 105 -4.91 5.98 -10.60
CA HIS A 105 -6.13 5.55 -11.29
C HIS A 105 -6.79 4.34 -10.60
N MET A 106 -6.01 3.35 -10.19
CA MET A 106 -6.53 2.21 -9.41
C MET A 106 -7.11 2.70 -8.06
N LEU A 107 -6.40 3.60 -7.39
CA LEU A 107 -6.85 4.17 -6.13
C LEU A 107 -8.15 4.97 -6.30
N GLU A 108 -8.25 5.79 -7.33
CA GLU A 108 -9.45 6.56 -7.69
C GLU A 108 -10.64 5.65 -7.97
N GLU A 109 -10.42 4.58 -8.75
CA GLU A 109 -11.46 3.58 -9.05
C GLU A 109 -11.99 2.92 -7.77
N LEU A 110 -11.09 2.44 -6.89
CA LEU A 110 -11.46 1.76 -5.65
C LEU A 110 -12.24 2.69 -4.69
N ILE A 111 -11.84 3.95 -4.59
CA ILE A 111 -12.52 4.96 -3.80
C ILE A 111 -13.88 5.29 -4.41
N GLY A 112 -13.92 5.60 -5.69
CA GLY A 112 -15.14 5.98 -6.40
C GLY A 112 -16.22 4.88 -6.37
N LYS A 113 -15.81 3.61 -6.42
CA LYS A 113 -16.70 2.45 -6.28
C LYS A 113 -17.00 2.07 -4.81
N LYS A 114 -16.48 2.80 -3.83
CA LYS A 114 -16.63 2.52 -2.39
C LYS A 114 -16.20 1.10 -2.00
N GLN A 115 -15.17 0.60 -2.66
CA GLN A 115 -14.65 -0.73 -2.42
C GLN A 115 -13.71 -0.77 -1.21
N ILE A 116 -13.03 0.32 -0.90
CA ILE A 116 -12.15 0.47 0.26
C ILE A 116 -12.72 1.45 1.27
N ASP A 117 -12.45 1.22 2.55
CA ASP A 117 -12.98 2.00 3.68
C ASP A 117 -11.89 2.82 4.39
N TYR A 118 -10.63 2.51 4.12
CA TYR A 118 -9.47 3.19 4.70
C TYR A 118 -8.24 3.03 3.80
N VAL A 119 -7.40 4.06 3.73
CA VAL A 119 -6.14 3.99 3.00
C VAL A 119 -4.98 4.37 3.92
N ALA A 120 -3.92 3.55 3.93
CA ALA A 120 -2.63 3.94 4.46
C ALA A 120 -1.65 4.06 3.29
N MET A 121 -1.18 5.27 3.02
CA MET A 121 -0.26 5.50 1.91
C MET A 121 1.14 5.84 2.41
N ASP A 122 2.11 5.13 1.89
CA ASP A 122 3.51 5.34 2.24
C ASP A 122 4.12 6.49 1.42
N ILE A 123 4.60 7.53 2.12
CA ILE A 123 5.45 8.58 1.58
C ILE A 123 6.90 8.19 1.81
N LYS A 124 7.61 7.86 0.73
CA LYS A 124 8.98 7.32 0.86
C LYS A 124 10.04 8.41 1.03
N ASN A 125 9.83 9.61 0.45
CA ASN A 125 10.71 10.79 0.61
C ASN A 125 10.02 12.03 0.03
N VAL A 126 10.71 13.18 0.04
CA VAL A 126 10.32 14.35 -0.76
C VAL A 126 10.41 14.04 -2.25
N PRO A 127 9.59 14.69 -3.10
CA PRO A 127 9.53 14.36 -4.54
C PRO A 127 10.89 14.30 -5.24
N GLY A 128 11.81 15.22 -4.93
CA GLY A 128 13.13 15.28 -5.55
C GLY A 128 14.10 14.13 -5.17
N LYS A 129 13.80 13.38 -4.12
CA LYS A 129 14.61 12.25 -3.63
C LYS A 129 13.91 10.89 -3.77
N TYR A 130 12.76 10.88 -4.40
CA TYR A 130 11.93 9.67 -4.49
C TYR A 130 12.63 8.54 -5.25
N GLN A 131 13.32 8.89 -6.34
CA GLN A 131 14.01 7.93 -7.19
C GLN A 131 15.10 7.16 -6.43
N GLU A 132 15.95 7.89 -5.73
CA GLU A 132 17.02 7.32 -4.90
C GLU A 132 16.45 6.43 -3.79
N THR A 133 15.40 6.92 -3.09
CA THR A 133 14.82 6.23 -1.94
C THR A 133 14.05 4.97 -2.31
N THR A 134 13.48 4.93 -3.52
CA THR A 134 12.67 3.79 -3.99
C THR A 134 13.46 2.76 -4.78
N GLY A 135 14.79 2.93 -4.93
CA GLY A 135 15.64 2.01 -5.65
C GLY A 135 15.38 1.97 -7.16
N LEU A 136 14.81 3.04 -7.72
CA LEU A 136 14.50 3.16 -9.14
C LEU A 136 15.57 3.93 -9.93
N ALA A 137 16.69 4.24 -9.29
CA ALA A 137 17.80 4.96 -9.88
C ALA A 137 18.58 4.13 -10.92
N GLU A 138 18.44 2.81 -10.92
CA GLU A 138 19.10 1.93 -11.87
C GLU A 138 18.32 1.87 -13.19
N GLU A 139 19.01 2.18 -14.29
CA GLU A 139 18.48 2.14 -15.64
C GLU A 139 17.95 0.73 -15.98
N GLY A 140 16.70 0.63 -16.39
CA GLY A 140 16.12 -0.60 -16.94
C GLY A 140 14.84 -1.12 -16.29
N ALA A 141 14.47 -0.69 -15.11
CA ALA A 141 13.30 -1.25 -14.41
C ALA A 141 11.94 -0.78 -15.00
N TYR A 142 11.92 0.22 -15.89
CA TYR A 142 10.71 0.81 -16.47
C TYR A 142 10.85 1.23 -17.94
N ALA A 143 11.64 0.50 -18.73
CA ALA A 143 11.85 0.82 -20.16
C ALA A 143 10.60 0.70 -21.06
N GLU A 144 9.48 0.22 -20.55
CA GLU A 144 8.24 -0.02 -21.32
C GLU A 144 7.08 0.94 -21.00
N ALA A 145 7.21 1.84 -20.03
CA ALA A 145 6.20 2.87 -19.78
C ALA A 145 6.50 4.10 -20.64
N SER A 146 5.74 4.28 -21.69
CA SER A 146 5.88 5.31 -22.73
C SER A 146 5.54 6.74 -22.30
N ASP A 147 5.87 7.15 -21.08
CA ASP A 147 5.91 8.55 -20.68
C ASP A 147 7.01 8.73 -19.63
N ASN A 148 8.03 9.48 -19.99
CA ASN A 148 9.23 9.82 -19.21
C ASN A 148 8.98 10.55 -17.87
N ALA A 149 7.90 10.25 -17.18
CA ALA A 149 7.59 10.79 -15.88
C ALA A 149 7.72 9.70 -14.82
N PHE A 150 8.85 9.70 -14.13
CA PHE A 150 9.12 8.95 -12.92
C PHE A 150 7.86 8.86 -12.03
N PRO A 151 7.60 7.70 -11.35
CA PRO A 151 6.40 7.47 -10.53
C PRO A 151 6.10 8.54 -9.49
N VAL A 152 6.99 9.49 -9.22
CA VAL A 152 6.75 10.57 -8.25
C VAL A 152 5.52 11.43 -8.62
N LYS A 153 5.26 11.70 -9.90
CA LYS A 153 4.04 12.43 -10.32
C LYS A 153 2.78 11.64 -9.97
N ALA A 154 2.80 10.33 -10.18
CA ALA A 154 1.70 9.45 -9.79
C ALA A 154 1.47 9.46 -8.27
N VAL A 155 2.55 9.41 -7.49
CA VAL A 155 2.48 9.53 -6.02
C VAL A 155 1.90 10.88 -5.59
N GLN A 156 2.33 11.99 -6.24
CA GLN A 156 1.78 13.33 -5.98
C GLN A 156 0.28 13.39 -6.30
N GLN A 157 -0.16 12.78 -7.41
CA GLN A 157 -1.58 12.66 -7.77
C GLN A 157 -2.37 11.87 -6.71
N SER A 158 -1.81 10.77 -6.20
CA SER A 158 -2.44 9.98 -5.15
C SER A 158 -2.54 10.75 -3.82
N VAL A 159 -1.54 11.57 -3.48
CA VAL A 159 -1.61 12.47 -2.31
C VAL A 159 -2.79 13.44 -2.45
N GLU A 160 -2.90 14.13 -3.59
CA GLU A 160 -3.98 15.09 -3.83
C GLU A 160 -5.35 14.40 -3.91
N LEU A 161 -5.42 13.20 -4.52
CA LEU A 161 -6.62 12.40 -4.57
C LEU A 161 -7.11 12.08 -3.14
N LEU A 162 -6.25 11.57 -2.26
CA LEU A 162 -6.63 11.22 -0.89
C LEU A 162 -7.07 12.45 -0.09
N LYS A 163 -6.36 13.57 -0.20
CA LYS A 163 -6.73 14.84 0.48
C LYS A 163 -8.13 15.32 0.10
N ASN A 164 -8.61 15.01 -1.10
CA ASN A 164 -9.90 15.46 -1.63
C ASN A 164 -10.98 14.36 -1.66
N SER A 165 -10.66 13.13 -1.32
CA SER A 165 -11.53 11.96 -1.52
C SER A 165 -12.66 11.82 -0.47
N GLY A 166 -12.46 12.37 0.72
CA GLY A 166 -13.36 12.17 1.86
C GLY A 166 -13.28 10.78 2.51
N ILE A 167 -12.45 9.84 1.99
CA ILE A 167 -12.20 8.55 2.64
C ILE A 167 -11.28 8.74 3.84
N PRO A 168 -11.43 7.99 4.94
CA PRO A 168 -10.44 7.96 6.01
C PRO A 168 -9.09 7.47 5.48
N TYR A 169 -8.01 8.22 5.79
CA TYR A 169 -6.67 7.83 5.36
C TYR A 169 -5.60 8.32 6.34
N GLU A 170 -4.41 7.76 6.18
CA GLU A 170 -3.18 8.19 6.84
C GLU A 170 -2.02 8.17 5.85
N PHE A 171 -1.02 9.02 6.08
CA PHE A 171 0.29 8.88 5.47
C PHE A 171 1.28 8.28 6.46
N ARG A 172 2.27 7.54 5.93
CA ARG A 172 3.31 6.91 6.73
C ARG A 172 4.67 7.11 6.07
N THR A 173 5.71 7.24 6.86
CA THR A 173 7.10 7.19 6.39
C THR A 173 7.92 6.28 7.28
N THR A 174 8.53 5.25 6.71
CA THR A 174 9.59 4.50 7.38
C THR A 174 10.86 5.33 7.38
N VAL A 175 11.28 5.77 8.55
CA VAL A 175 12.43 6.66 8.72
C VAL A 175 13.71 5.84 8.70
N VAL A 176 14.57 6.14 7.74
CA VAL A 176 15.89 5.53 7.55
C VAL A 176 16.92 6.65 7.61
N LYS A 177 17.94 6.51 8.45
CA LYS A 177 18.93 7.54 8.76
C LYS A 177 19.65 8.06 7.51
N GLU A 178 19.91 7.17 6.55
CA GLU A 178 20.62 7.47 5.31
C GLU A 178 19.80 8.32 4.32
N PHE A 179 18.47 8.28 4.40
CA PHE A 179 17.55 8.96 3.48
C PHE A 179 16.80 10.13 4.12
N HIS A 180 16.58 10.09 5.43
CA HIS A 180 15.67 11.00 6.11
C HIS A 180 16.38 11.85 7.17
N THR A 181 16.82 13.05 6.77
CA THR A 181 17.25 14.09 7.72
C THR A 181 16.04 14.79 8.33
N GLN A 182 16.25 15.52 9.43
CA GLN A 182 15.19 16.34 10.02
C GLN A 182 14.57 17.32 9.00
N GLN A 183 15.40 17.92 8.15
CA GLN A 183 14.93 18.84 7.10
C GLN A 183 14.03 18.13 6.11
N VAL A 184 14.41 16.93 5.65
CA VAL A 184 13.59 16.12 4.74
C VAL A 184 12.22 15.79 5.35
N LEU A 185 12.19 15.41 6.62
CA LEU A 185 10.92 15.13 7.32
C LEU A 185 10.04 16.37 7.42
N GLN A 186 10.63 17.55 7.66
CA GLN A 186 9.90 18.83 7.65
C GLN A 186 9.32 19.14 6.27
N GLU A 187 10.09 18.93 5.20
CA GLU A 187 9.62 19.13 3.82
C GLU A 187 8.49 18.15 3.46
N ILE A 188 8.55 16.90 3.91
CA ILE A 188 7.43 15.94 3.76
C ILE A 188 6.20 16.47 4.50
N CYS A 189 6.33 16.90 5.75
CA CYS A 189 5.22 17.47 6.51
C CYS A 189 4.56 18.66 5.81
N ILE A 190 5.35 19.54 5.19
CA ILE A 190 4.82 20.67 4.41
C ILE A 190 4.05 20.16 3.19
N TRP A 191 4.60 19.18 2.46
CA TRP A 191 3.95 18.62 1.27
C TRP A 191 2.59 18.00 1.57
N ILE A 192 2.51 17.19 2.64
CA ILE A 192 1.28 16.49 3.02
C ILE A 192 0.42 17.27 4.02
N ALA A 193 0.70 18.55 4.24
CA ALA A 193 -0.03 19.37 5.21
C ALA A 193 -1.54 19.35 4.94
N GLY A 194 -2.33 19.35 6.03
CA GLY A 194 -3.80 19.22 6.00
C GLY A 194 -4.30 17.77 6.03
N SER A 195 -3.41 16.77 6.04
CA SER A 195 -3.78 15.37 6.20
C SER A 195 -4.23 15.06 7.63
N PRO A 196 -5.20 14.15 7.83
CA PRO A 196 -5.74 13.84 9.16
C PRO A 196 -4.73 13.14 10.07
N ALA A 197 -3.79 12.37 9.51
CA ALA A 197 -2.78 11.63 10.26
C ALA A 197 -1.51 11.40 9.43
N TYR A 198 -0.36 11.51 10.08
CA TYR A 198 0.95 11.15 9.55
C TYR A 198 1.77 10.41 10.60
N TYR A 199 2.24 9.21 10.26
CA TYR A 199 2.99 8.35 11.17
C TYR A 199 4.42 8.16 10.68
N LEU A 200 5.36 8.35 11.60
CA LEU A 200 6.76 8.00 11.41
C LEU A 200 7.00 6.61 12.00
N GLN A 201 7.53 5.71 11.19
CA GLN A 201 7.87 4.35 11.59
C GLN A 201 9.38 4.23 11.62
N GLN A 202 9.94 3.74 12.70
CA GLN A 202 11.38 3.49 12.79
C GLN A 202 11.71 2.26 11.94
N PHE A 203 12.78 2.35 11.14
CA PHE A 203 13.35 1.17 10.49
C PHE A 203 14.21 0.42 11.51
N GLU A 204 13.97 -0.89 11.66
CA GLU A 204 14.70 -1.81 12.52
C GLU A 204 15.56 -2.77 11.70
#